data_70714c9e4c52203f943792d5fc38df61
#
_entry.id   70714c9e4c52203f943792d5fc38df61
#
_cell.length_a   1.000
_cell.length_b   1.000
_cell.length_c   1.000
_cell.angle_alpha   90.00
_cell.angle_beta   90.00
_cell.angle_gamma   90.00
#
_symmetry.space_group_name_H-M   'P 1'
#
loop_
_entity.id
_entity.type
_entity.pdbx_description
1 polymer ?
#
loop_
_entity_poly.entity_id
_entity_poly.type
_entity_poly.pdbx_seq_one_letter_code
_entity_poly.pdbx_strand_id
1 'polypeptide(L)'
;MGICHQALFVRGDIIRNLRFDLSYKCCADYNMMMQIYKSGGRFLSLNIPIAVYDTLGFSEIHWKRVFYEEARICEVENSVYYKIVLYKRIIFRCVRKCLGLR
;
A
#
# COMPACT_ATOMS: atom_id res chain seq x y z
N MET A 1 3.00 1.08 -2.84
CA MET A 1 2.32 -0.09 -3.45
C MET A 1 2.39 0.03 -4.95
N GLY A 2 2.82 -1.02 -5.64
CA GLY A 2 2.97 -1.03 -7.10
C GLY A 2 1.70 -1.40 -7.87
N ILE A 3 0.63 -1.78 -7.18
CA ILE A 3 -0.65 -2.19 -7.77
C ILE A 3 -1.77 -1.36 -7.18
N CYS A 4 -2.58 -0.77 -8.05
CA CYS A 4 -3.77 -0.02 -7.64
C CYS A 4 -4.91 -1.00 -7.37
N HIS A 5 -5.43 -1.03 -6.14
CA HIS A 5 -6.52 -1.94 -5.77
C HIS A 5 -7.83 -1.66 -6.52
N GLN A 6 -8.05 -0.42 -6.95
CA GLN A 6 -9.23 -0.04 -7.74
C GLN A 6 -9.22 -0.62 -9.16
N ALA A 7 -8.05 -1.06 -9.63
CA ALA A 7 -7.85 -1.70 -10.94
C ALA A 7 -7.51 -3.19 -10.80
N LEU A 8 -7.84 -3.81 -9.67
CA LEU A 8 -7.55 -5.21 -9.38
C LEU A 8 -8.83 -6.05 -9.44
N PHE A 9 -8.77 -7.14 -10.19
CA PHE A 9 -9.80 -8.18 -10.18
C PHE A 9 -9.25 -9.45 -9.55
N VAL A 10 -9.99 -10.04 -8.64
CA VAL A 10 -9.60 -11.27 -7.94
C VAL A 10 -10.63 -12.35 -8.24
N ARG A 11 -10.17 -13.59 -8.52
CA ARG A 11 -11.05 -14.73 -8.71
C ARG A 11 -11.88 -14.99 -7.44
N GLY A 12 -13.16 -15.28 -7.62
CA GLY A 12 -14.09 -15.48 -6.51
C GLY A 12 -13.73 -16.65 -5.61
N ASP A 13 -13.16 -17.74 -6.15
CA ASP A 13 -12.72 -18.90 -5.37
C ASP A 13 -11.53 -18.58 -4.46
N ILE A 14 -10.68 -17.66 -4.86
CA ILE A 14 -9.55 -17.17 -4.04
C ILE A 14 -10.05 -16.24 -2.94
N ILE A 15 -10.84 -15.23 -3.29
CA ILE A 15 -11.25 -14.20 -2.34
C ILE A 15 -12.23 -14.72 -1.27
N ARG A 16 -13.03 -15.73 -1.56
CA ARG A 16 -13.96 -16.32 -0.57
C ARG A 16 -13.24 -16.95 0.61
N ASN A 17 -12.02 -17.45 0.40
CA ASN A 17 -11.20 -18.09 1.44
C ASN A 17 -10.29 -17.07 2.17
N LEU A 18 -10.22 -15.86 1.66
CA LEU A 18 -9.43 -14.78 2.25
C LEU A 18 -10.36 -13.74 2.88
N ARG A 19 -9.95 -13.21 4.03
CA ARG A 19 -10.65 -12.10 4.69
C ARG A 19 -9.70 -10.94 4.88
N PHE A 20 -10.25 -9.73 4.80
CA PHE A 20 -9.48 -8.55 5.14
C PHE A 20 -9.10 -8.57 6.62
N ASP A 21 -7.84 -8.32 6.90
CA ASP A 21 -7.35 -8.12 8.26
C ASP A 21 -7.69 -6.69 8.69
N LEU A 22 -8.63 -6.55 9.60
CA LEU A 22 -9.12 -5.26 10.09
C LEU A 22 -8.12 -4.53 10.98
N SER A 23 -6.99 -5.15 11.35
CA SER A 23 -5.89 -4.46 12.03
C SER A 23 -5.17 -3.46 11.12
N TYR A 24 -5.26 -3.66 9.80
CA TYR A 24 -4.79 -2.69 8.81
C TYR A 24 -5.91 -1.70 8.47
N LYS A 25 -5.67 -0.42 8.69
CA LYS A 25 -6.66 0.64 8.43
C LYS A 25 -6.55 1.23 7.02
N CYS A 26 -5.35 1.20 6.44
CA CYS A 26 -5.06 1.78 5.14
C CYS A 26 -4.69 0.74 4.09
N CYS A 27 -4.03 -0.35 4.48
CA CYS A 27 -3.40 -1.32 3.58
C CYS A 27 -3.99 -2.74 3.69
N ALA A 28 -5.27 -2.88 4.07
CA ALA A 28 -5.93 -4.18 4.18
C ALA A 28 -5.97 -4.93 2.82
N ASP A 29 -6.22 -4.21 1.75
CA ASP A 29 -6.20 -4.71 0.38
C ASP A 29 -4.79 -5.15 -0.06
N TYR A 30 -3.78 -4.36 0.27
CA TYR A 30 -2.38 -4.72 0.00
C TYR A 30 -1.96 -5.97 0.78
N ASN A 31 -2.37 -6.08 2.05
CA ASN A 31 -2.12 -7.28 2.85
C ASN A 31 -2.77 -8.52 2.19
N MET A 32 -4.00 -8.40 1.71
CA MET A 32 -4.69 -9.49 1.00
C MET A 32 -3.92 -9.90 -0.26
N MET A 33 -3.47 -8.94 -1.06
CA MET A 33 -2.67 -9.22 -2.26
C MET A 33 -1.36 -9.93 -1.92
N MET A 34 -0.69 -9.53 -0.84
CA MET A 34 0.53 -10.18 -0.37
C MET A 34 0.28 -11.61 0.11
N GLN A 35 -0.85 -11.87 0.75
CA GLN A 35 -1.24 -13.24 1.12
C GLN A 35 -1.45 -14.11 -0.12
N ILE A 36 -2.11 -13.60 -1.15
CA ILE A 36 -2.28 -14.32 -2.43
C ILE A 36 -0.92 -14.61 -3.07
N TYR A 37 -0.05 -13.63 -3.11
CA TYR A 37 1.30 -13.77 -3.66
C TYR A 37 2.12 -14.82 -2.90
N LYS A 38 2.15 -14.75 -1.57
CA LYS A 38 2.89 -15.69 -0.71
C LYS A 38 2.37 -17.12 -0.81
N SER A 39 1.08 -17.31 -1.10
CA SER A 39 0.47 -18.62 -1.30
C SER A 39 0.65 -19.18 -2.72
N GLY A 40 1.43 -18.54 -3.56
CA GLY A 40 1.73 -18.97 -4.94
C GLY A 40 0.71 -18.51 -5.97
N GLY A 41 -0.14 -17.53 -5.65
CA GLY A 41 -1.08 -16.94 -6.58
C GLY A 41 -0.40 -16.24 -7.75
N ARG A 42 -1.02 -16.28 -8.91
CA ARG A 42 -0.53 -15.67 -10.14
C ARG A 42 -1.23 -14.33 -10.38
N PHE A 43 -0.48 -13.37 -10.86
CA PHE A 43 -0.98 -12.06 -11.26
C PHE A 43 -0.80 -11.89 -12.77
N LEU A 44 -1.87 -11.47 -13.44
CA LEU A 44 -1.85 -11.11 -14.85
C LEU A 44 -2.04 -9.61 -14.98
N SER A 45 -1.10 -8.94 -15.64
CA SER A 45 -1.22 -7.52 -15.96
C SER A 45 -2.00 -7.34 -17.27
N LEU A 46 -2.99 -6.44 -17.22
CA LEU A 46 -3.75 -6.03 -18.39
C LEU A 46 -3.30 -4.63 -18.82
N ASN A 47 -3.00 -4.47 -20.10
CA ASN A 47 -2.54 -3.18 -20.65
C ASN A 47 -3.73 -2.34 -21.14
N ILE A 48 -4.72 -2.15 -20.27
CA ILE A 48 -5.90 -1.31 -20.51
C ILE A 48 -6.18 -0.43 -19.30
N PRO A 49 -6.64 0.81 -19.48
CA PRO A 49 -7.10 1.65 -18.37
C PRO A 49 -8.43 1.08 -17.82
N ILE A 50 -8.49 0.86 -16.50
CA ILE A 50 -9.65 0.26 -15.83
C ILE A 50 -10.33 1.27 -14.91
N ALA A 51 -9.55 2.10 -14.20
CA ALA A 51 -10.06 3.04 -13.22
C ALA A 51 -9.33 4.38 -13.27
N VAL A 52 -10.07 5.44 -12.98
CA VAL A 52 -9.54 6.78 -12.73
C VAL A 52 -9.86 7.12 -11.27
N TYR A 53 -8.88 7.59 -10.51
CA TYR A 53 -9.04 7.90 -9.10
C TYR A 53 -8.33 9.20 -8.71
N ASP A 54 -8.81 9.82 -7.64
CA ASP A 54 -8.21 11.02 -7.07
C ASP A 54 -6.96 10.65 -6.26
N THR A 55 -5.87 11.38 -6.48
CA THR A 55 -4.60 11.20 -5.77
C THR A 55 -4.56 11.85 -4.39
N LEU A 56 -5.58 12.65 -4.02
CA LEU A 56 -5.67 13.35 -2.74
C LEU A 56 -6.56 12.61 -1.72
N GLY A 57 -6.66 11.30 -1.84
CA GLY A 57 -7.51 10.48 -0.99
C GLY A 57 -6.96 10.24 0.42
N PHE A 58 -7.67 9.39 1.17
CA PHE A 58 -7.39 9.02 2.55
C PHE A 58 -5.94 8.57 2.78
N SER A 59 -5.39 7.78 1.87
CA SER A 59 -4.02 7.26 1.97
C SER A 59 -2.96 8.36 1.90
N GLU A 60 -3.20 9.41 1.15
CA GLU A 60 -2.26 10.55 1.07
C GLU A 60 -2.24 11.35 2.38
N ILE A 61 -3.41 11.54 2.98
CA ILE A 61 -3.53 12.24 4.27
C ILE A 61 -2.87 11.42 5.39
N HIS A 62 -3.06 10.11 5.38
CA HIS A 62 -2.54 9.18 6.40
C HIS A 62 -1.26 8.45 5.95
N TRP A 63 -0.40 9.11 5.19
CA TRP A 63 0.78 8.48 4.58
C TRP A 63 1.72 7.79 5.57
N LYS A 64 1.87 8.31 6.81
CA LYS A 64 2.70 7.69 7.85
C LYS A 64 2.15 6.32 8.24
N ARG A 65 0.83 6.23 8.36
CA ARG A 65 0.16 4.98 8.67
C ARG A 65 0.27 3.99 7.51
N VAL A 66 0.04 4.45 6.29
CA VAL A 66 0.24 3.64 5.08
C VAL A 66 1.66 3.08 5.05
N PHE A 67 2.65 3.91 5.26
CA PHE A 67 4.06 3.51 5.26
C PHE A 67 4.38 2.48 6.36
N TYR A 68 3.84 2.68 7.55
CA TYR A 68 3.99 1.72 8.65
C TYR A 68 3.30 0.39 8.35
N GLU A 69 2.08 0.42 7.85
CA GLU A 69 1.33 -0.79 7.51
C GLU A 69 1.99 -1.57 6.37
N GLU A 70 2.50 -0.89 5.34
CA GLU A 70 3.29 -1.52 4.28
C GLU A 70 4.55 -2.19 4.83
N ALA A 71 5.27 -1.52 5.73
CA ALA A 71 6.45 -2.08 6.37
C ALA A 71 6.11 -3.32 7.21
N ARG A 72 4.98 -3.29 7.92
CA ARG A 72 4.48 -4.42 8.71
C ARG A 72 4.10 -5.60 7.82
N ILE A 73 3.45 -5.37 6.70
CA ILE A 73 3.12 -6.41 5.72
C ILE A 73 4.39 -7.06 5.15
N CYS A 74 5.42 -6.27 4.89
CA CYS A 74 6.73 -6.74 4.41
C CYS A 74 7.63 -7.25 5.54
N GLU A 75 7.18 -7.21 6.81
CA GLU A 75 7.93 -7.69 8.00
C GLU A 75 9.24 -6.93 8.24
N VAL A 76 9.28 -5.63 7.91
CA VAL A 76 10.47 -4.77 8.05
C VAL A 76 10.26 -3.58 9.00
N GLU A 77 9.14 -3.54 9.73
CA GLU A 77 8.78 -2.42 10.61
C GLU A 77 9.79 -2.17 11.75
N ASN A 78 10.51 -3.19 12.17
CA ASN A 78 11.52 -3.10 13.22
C ASN A 78 12.94 -2.90 12.68
N SER A 79 13.12 -2.81 11.36
CA SER A 79 14.45 -2.68 10.76
C SER A 79 14.98 -1.24 10.86
N VAL A 80 16.31 -1.12 10.95
CA VAL A 80 16.99 0.17 10.89
C VAL A 80 16.73 0.86 9.53
N TYR A 81 16.67 0.09 8.47
CA TYR A 81 16.36 0.57 7.12
C TYR A 81 15.01 1.28 7.06
N TYR A 82 13.96 0.68 7.65
CA TYR A 82 12.64 1.30 7.77
C TYR A 82 12.70 2.67 8.45
N LYS A 83 13.43 2.76 9.59
CA LYS A 83 13.59 4.01 10.33
C LYS A 83 14.30 5.08 9.51
N ILE A 84 15.36 4.72 8.80
CA ILE A 84 16.10 5.64 7.92
C ILE A 84 15.19 6.18 6.81
N VAL A 85 14.45 5.30 6.13
CA VAL A 85 13.54 5.70 5.05
C VAL A 85 12.41 6.57 5.59
N LEU A 86 11.86 6.25 6.77
CA LEU A 86 10.82 7.06 7.41
C LEU A 86 11.32 8.47 7.70
N TYR A 87 12.51 8.63 8.30
CA TYR A 87 13.11 9.94 8.57
C TYR A 87 13.34 10.74 7.28
N LYS A 88 13.86 10.10 6.25
CA LYS A 88 14.04 10.75 4.94
C LYS A 88 12.71 11.26 4.37
N ARG A 89 11.65 10.47 4.45
CA ARG A 89 10.31 10.89 3.99
C ARG A 89 9.76 12.06 4.80
N ILE A 90 9.93 12.05 6.11
CA ILE A 90 9.50 13.15 6.98
C ILE A 90 10.23 14.45 6.61
N ILE A 91 11.56 14.40 6.52
CA ILE A 91 12.39 15.54 6.16
C ILE A 91 12.00 16.10 4.78
N PHE A 92 11.86 15.21 3.79
CA PHE A 92 11.49 15.61 2.43
C PHE A 92 10.12 16.32 2.38
N ARG A 93 9.12 15.79 3.11
CA ARG A 93 7.79 16.41 3.18
C ARG A 93 7.83 17.75 3.92
N CYS A 94 8.62 17.87 4.99
CA CYS A 94 8.81 19.14 5.70
C CYS A 94 9.45 20.19 4.80
N VAL A 95 10.51 19.83 4.06
CA VAL A 95 11.18 20.73 3.12
C VAL A 95 10.22 21.17 2.02
N ARG A 96 9.47 20.25 1.43
CA ARG A 96 8.48 20.59 0.40
C ARG A 96 7.42 21.55 0.92
N LYS A 97 6.95 21.33 2.15
CA LYS A 97 5.96 22.20 2.79
C LYS A 97 6.53 23.61 3.04
N CYS A 98 7.77 23.69 3.53
CA CYS A 98 8.45 24.98 3.76
C CYS A 98 8.69 25.75 2.45
N LEU A 99 8.91 25.04 1.33
CA LEU A 99 9.10 25.65 0.01
C LEU A 99 7.77 25.93 -0.71
N GLY A 100 6.62 25.63 -0.09
CA GLY A 100 5.30 25.78 -0.72
C GLY A 100 5.01 24.79 -1.85
N LEU A 101 5.75 23.69 -1.94
CA LEU A 101 5.57 22.63 -2.92
C LEU A 101 4.58 21.57 -2.39
N ARG A 102 3.82 20.99 -3.30
CA ARG A 102 2.94 19.86 -2.98
C ARG A 102 3.64 18.51 -3.15
#